data_0b930535fdfc6b1cac24706c1497a5e2
#
_entry.id   0b930535fdfc6b1cac24706c1497a5e2
#
_cell.length_a   1.000
_cell.length_b   1.000
_cell.length_c   1.000
_cell.angle_alpha   90.00
_cell.angle_beta   90.00
_cell.angle_gamma   90.00
#
_symmetry.space_group_name_H-M   'P 1'
#
loop_
_entity.id
_entity.type
_entity.pdbx_description
1 polymer ?
#
loop_
_entity_poly.entity_id
_entity_poly.type
_entity_poly.pdbx_seq_one_letter_code
_entity_poly.pdbx_strand_id
1 'polypeptide(L)'
;MNILVVNDDGYQAEGLAILVKALAPFGNVYVSAPKTHQSAKSHAITIKNRIETFVSVPIFGSTATLVVDGTPSDAVRLGLKVFDIDFDLVVSGINYGANIAKDIMYSGTVAAAFEAKILGVDAIAMSAPNTNLPYLYDETIKLFDELIETKLYEYDGILNINFPKETYQRPKGVKITTQGLRLQHAEFVKSEKPDIFHIKGSIINYQEHPESDVVAFDDGYVSITPLKLDRTDYSKIKDILETEN
;
A
#
# COMPACT_ATOMS: atom_id res chain seq x y z
N MET A 1 12.67 14.17 -9.47
CA MET A 1 11.25 13.80 -9.38
C MET A 1 10.58 14.53 -8.23
N ASN A 2 9.28 14.79 -8.31
CA ASN A 2 8.45 15.18 -7.17
C ASN A 2 7.65 13.95 -6.72
N ILE A 3 7.92 13.47 -5.51
CA ILE A 3 7.33 12.24 -4.99
C ILE A 3 6.43 12.57 -3.81
N LEU A 4 5.16 12.16 -3.87
CA LEU A 4 4.25 12.25 -2.73
C LEU A 4 4.26 10.93 -1.96
N VAL A 5 4.61 10.98 -0.68
CA VAL A 5 4.59 9.83 0.22
C VAL A 5 3.34 9.92 1.11
N VAL A 6 2.62 8.81 1.18
CA VAL A 6 1.39 8.63 1.96
C VAL A 6 1.49 7.33 2.75
N ASN A 7 0.66 7.12 3.76
CA ASN A 7 0.50 5.84 4.46
C ASN A 7 -0.88 5.73 5.13
N ASP A 8 -1.15 4.63 5.81
CA ASP A 8 -2.31 4.45 6.69
C ASP A 8 -1.94 4.27 8.17
N ASP A 9 -0.65 4.14 8.50
CA ASP A 9 -0.16 4.05 9.89
C ASP A 9 -0.10 5.41 10.61
N GLY A 10 -0.21 6.53 9.85
CA GLY A 10 -0.16 7.89 10.36
C GLY A 10 1.19 8.59 10.14
N TYR A 11 1.17 9.93 10.26
CA TYR A 11 2.32 10.79 9.87
C TYR A 11 3.60 10.59 10.72
N GLN A 12 3.51 9.94 11.89
CA GLN A 12 4.65 9.67 12.76
C GLN A 12 5.17 8.23 12.64
N ALA A 13 4.60 7.43 11.74
CA ALA A 13 4.94 6.03 11.59
C ALA A 13 6.40 5.83 11.16
N GLU A 14 7.04 4.80 11.70
CA GLU A 14 8.42 4.45 11.39
C GLU A 14 8.61 4.06 9.92
N GLY A 15 7.66 3.29 9.36
CA GLY A 15 7.70 2.92 7.95
C GLY A 15 7.65 4.14 7.01
N LEU A 16 6.88 5.18 7.37
CA LEU A 16 6.87 6.45 6.65
C LEU A 16 8.25 7.12 6.70
N ALA A 17 8.89 7.13 7.89
CA ALA A 17 10.22 7.72 8.08
C ALA A 17 11.28 7.02 7.21
N ILE A 18 11.25 5.70 7.16
CA ILE A 18 12.15 4.89 6.33
C ILE A 18 11.94 5.24 4.86
N LEU A 19 10.67 5.25 4.40
CA LEU A 19 10.33 5.52 3.01
C LEU A 19 10.77 6.92 2.57
N VAL A 20 10.47 7.96 3.35
CA VAL A 20 10.87 9.35 3.06
C VAL A 20 12.38 9.45 2.89
N LYS A 21 13.16 8.86 3.81
CA LYS A 21 14.61 8.87 3.75
C LYS A 21 15.15 8.08 2.56
N ALA A 22 14.56 6.93 2.25
CA ALA A 22 14.99 6.09 1.15
C ALA A 22 14.70 6.74 -0.21
N LEU A 23 13.66 7.57 -0.31
CA LEU A 23 13.29 8.24 -1.55
C LEU A 23 13.99 9.59 -1.75
N ALA A 24 14.59 10.17 -0.72
CA ALA A 24 15.29 11.47 -0.81
C ALA A 24 16.37 11.54 -1.92
N PRO A 25 17.12 10.48 -2.25
CA PRO A 25 18.09 10.51 -3.35
C PRO A 25 17.45 10.67 -4.76
N PHE A 26 16.17 10.35 -4.90
CA PHE A 26 15.48 10.34 -6.19
C PHE A 26 14.74 11.66 -6.51
N GLY A 27 14.63 12.57 -5.55
CA GLY A 27 14.03 13.88 -5.81
C GLY A 27 13.45 14.57 -4.58
N ASN A 28 12.54 15.50 -4.82
CA ASN A 28 11.83 16.20 -3.75
C ASN A 28 10.74 15.30 -3.18
N VAL A 29 10.80 15.01 -1.89
CA VAL A 29 9.83 14.15 -1.21
C VAL A 29 8.88 15.00 -0.39
N TYR A 30 7.59 14.90 -0.68
CA TYR A 30 6.50 15.52 0.04
C TYR A 30 5.75 14.46 0.83
N VAL A 31 5.24 14.80 1.99
CA VAL A 31 4.44 13.89 2.82
C VAL A 31 3.03 14.42 2.97
N SER A 32 2.03 13.58 2.69
CA SER A 32 0.65 13.81 3.08
C SER A 32 0.12 12.56 3.77
N ALA A 33 -0.10 12.61 5.07
CA ALA A 33 -0.41 11.42 5.84
C ALA A 33 -1.52 11.65 6.88
N PRO A 34 -2.30 10.60 7.21
CA PRO A 34 -3.30 10.67 8.25
C PRO A 34 -2.71 11.08 9.60
N LYS A 35 -3.49 11.86 10.35
CA LYS A 35 -3.17 12.26 11.71
C LYS A 35 -3.05 11.08 12.67
N THR A 36 -3.87 10.06 12.45
CA THR A 36 -3.96 8.86 13.27
C THR A 36 -3.99 7.61 12.40
N HIS A 37 -3.66 6.48 13.00
CA HIS A 37 -3.68 5.17 12.37
C HIS A 37 -5.06 4.82 11.76
N GLN A 38 -5.09 4.36 10.51
CA GLN A 38 -6.27 4.12 9.67
C GLN A 38 -6.32 2.69 9.10
N SER A 39 -5.75 1.70 9.77
CA SER A 39 -5.74 0.31 9.29
C SER A 39 -7.13 -0.24 8.99
N ALA A 40 -7.20 -1.11 8.01
CA ALA A 40 -8.40 -1.79 7.54
C ALA A 40 -9.55 -0.85 7.13
N LYS A 41 -9.23 0.37 6.66
CA LYS A 41 -10.22 1.32 6.14
C LYS A 41 -10.56 1.09 4.67
N SER A 42 -9.88 0.16 4.00
CA SER A 42 -10.12 -0.06 2.57
C SER A 42 -10.03 1.25 1.78
N HIS A 43 -10.74 1.39 0.66
CA HIS A 43 -10.76 2.59 -0.17
C HIS A 43 -11.84 3.61 0.30
N ALA A 44 -11.85 3.91 1.59
CA ALA A 44 -12.78 4.90 2.14
C ALA A 44 -12.32 6.32 1.83
N ILE A 45 -13.28 7.19 1.47
CA ILE A 45 -13.10 8.62 1.25
C ILE A 45 -14.11 9.42 2.04
N THR A 46 -13.77 10.63 2.43
CA THR A 46 -14.69 11.54 3.10
C THR A 46 -15.48 12.36 2.07
N ILE A 47 -16.82 12.24 2.08
CA ILE A 47 -17.69 12.90 1.10
C ILE A 47 -18.42 14.13 1.70
N LYS A 48 -18.98 14.00 2.89
CA LYS A 48 -19.90 15.01 3.47
C LYS A 48 -19.29 15.80 4.63
N ASN A 49 -18.30 15.26 5.31
CA ASN A 49 -17.70 15.89 6.47
C ASN A 49 -16.57 16.84 6.06
N ARG A 50 -16.24 17.80 6.94
CA ARG A 50 -15.02 18.58 6.81
C ARG A 50 -13.83 17.72 7.14
N ILE A 51 -12.73 17.95 6.44
CA ILE A 51 -11.43 17.33 6.74
C ILE A 51 -10.54 18.47 7.26
N GLU A 52 -10.03 18.32 8.47
CA GLU A 52 -9.06 19.23 9.03
C GLU A 52 -7.66 18.85 8.59
N THR A 53 -6.88 19.85 8.19
CA THR A 53 -5.49 19.65 7.79
C THR A 53 -4.61 20.69 8.47
N PHE A 54 -3.36 20.35 8.70
CA PHE A 54 -2.35 21.32 9.10
C PHE A 54 -1.01 21.00 8.43
N VAL A 55 -0.32 22.06 8.02
CA VAL A 55 1.06 21.95 7.52
C VAL A 55 1.97 21.81 8.73
N SER A 56 2.66 20.70 8.82
CA SER A 56 3.66 20.44 9.84
C SER A 56 5.02 20.95 9.40
N VAL A 57 5.96 21.07 10.33
CA VAL A 57 7.37 21.15 9.95
C VAL A 57 7.75 19.91 9.13
N PRO A 58 8.64 20.04 8.13
CA PRO A 58 9.10 18.89 7.37
C PRO A 58 9.59 17.76 8.28
N ILE A 59 9.06 16.54 8.07
CA ILE A 59 9.42 15.36 8.88
C ILE A 59 10.35 14.46 8.08
N PHE A 60 11.28 13.81 8.78
CA PHE A 60 12.19 12.80 8.23
C PHE A 60 13.04 13.25 7.04
N GLY A 61 13.15 14.56 6.80
CA GLY A 61 13.88 15.13 5.66
C GLY A 61 13.01 15.38 4.43
N SER A 62 11.69 15.34 4.56
CA SER A 62 10.77 15.74 3.49
C SER A 62 10.88 17.23 3.14
N THR A 63 10.48 17.60 1.93
CA THR A 63 10.40 19.00 1.48
C THR A 63 9.27 19.75 2.21
N ALA A 64 8.12 19.10 2.36
CA ALA A 64 6.95 19.62 3.09
C ALA A 64 6.11 18.47 3.64
N THR A 65 5.32 18.74 4.69
CA THR A 65 4.44 17.76 5.32
C THR A 65 3.05 18.34 5.56
N LEU A 66 2.04 17.64 5.06
CA LEU A 66 0.63 17.86 5.31
C LEU A 66 0.09 16.73 6.19
N VAL A 67 -0.50 17.07 7.32
CA VAL A 67 -1.20 16.12 8.19
C VAL A 67 -2.70 16.25 7.97
N VAL A 68 -3.37 15.13 7.76
CA VAL A 68 -4.78 15.07 7.35
C VAL A 68 -5.59 14.31 8.40
N ASP A 69 -6.62 14.94 8.96
CA ASP A 69 -7.58 14.24 9.83
C ASP A 69 -8.64 13.54 8.97
N GLY A 70 -8.20 12.51 8.27
CA GLY A 70 -8.96 11.78 7.27
C GLY A 70 -8.36 10.41 6.95
N THR A 71 -8.86 9.80 5.88
CA THR A 71 -8.39 8.50 5.39
C THR A 71 -7.08 8.63 4.59
N PRO A 72 -6.38 7.50 4.29
CA PRO A 72 -5.24 7.51 3.39
C PRO A 72 -5.57 8.07 1.99
N SER A 73 -6.74 7.74 1.46
CA SER A 73 -7.22 8.28 0.17
C SER A 73 -7.49 9.79 0.24
N ASP A 74 -8.04 10.29 1.37
CA ASP A 74 -8.17 11.74 1.60
C ASP A 74 -6.80 12.42 1.66
N ALA A 75 -5.81 11.76 2.27
CA ALA A 75 -4.44 12.28 2.33
C ALA A 75 -3.82 12.42 0.92
N VAL A 76 -4.03 11.44 0.03
CA VAL A 76 -3.61 11.56 -1.38
C VAL A 76 -4.27 12.78 -2.03
N ARG A 77 -5.60 12.86 -2.00
CA ARG A 77 -6.37 13.95 -2.61
C ARG A 77 -5.92 15.33 -2.15
N LEU A 78 -5.75 15.46 -0.85
CA LEU A 78 -5.34 16.74 -0.25
C LEU A 78 -3.87 17.05 -0.49
N GLY A 79 -2.99 16.06 -0.48
CA GLY A 79 -1.58 16.22 -0.82
C GLY A 79 -1.40 16.75 -2.25
N LEU A 80 -2.06 16.13 -3.23
CA LEU A 80 -2.03 16.57 -4.63
C LEU A 80 -2.61 17.98 -4.79
N LYS A 81 -3.66 18.35 -4.02
CA LYS A 81 -4.33 19.65 -4.11
C LYS A 81 -3.59 20.77 -3.39
N VAL A 82 -3.10 20.50 -2.18
CA VAL A 82 -2.56 21.55 -1.27
C VAL A 82 -1.14 21.94 -1.66
N PHE A 83 -0.31 20.99 -2.08
CA PHE A 83 1.03 21.31 -2.53
C PHE A 83 1.04 22.03 -3.89
N ASP A 84 0.01 21.85 -4.71
CA ASP A 84 -0.19 22.54 -5.99
C ASP A 84 1.03 22.45 -6.93
N ILE A 85 1.59 21.25 -7.04
CA ILE A 85 2.71 20.91 -7.92
C ILE A 85 2.39 19.64 -8.69
N ASP A 86 3.08 19.44 -9.82
CA ASP A 86 3.01 18.20 -10.58
C ASP A 86 3.85 17.12 -9.89
N PHE A 87 3.20 16.05 -9.47
CA PHE A 87 3.86 14.88 -8.90
C PHE A 87 4.12 13.83 -9.99
N ASP A 88 5.33 13.31 -10.00
CA ASP A 88 5.74 12.22 -10.91
C ASP A 88 5.29 10.85 -10.38
N LEU A 89 5.23 10.69 -9.04
CA LEU A 89 4.95 9.42 -8.41
C LEU A 89 4.31 9.62 -7.02
N VAL A 90 3.34 8.77 -6.69
CA VAL A 90 2.84 8.60 -5.32
C VAL A 90 3.31 7.27 -4.77
N VAL A 91 3.91 7.27 -3.58
CA VAL A 91 4.32 6.04 -2.90
C VAL A 91 3.61 5.94 -1.56
N SER A 92 2.78 4.92 -1.42
CA SER A 92 2.05 4.66 -0.19
C SER A 92 2.73 3.58 0.65
N GLY A 93 3.17 3.92 1.86
CA GLY A 93 3.83 2.99 2.79
C GLY A 93 4.96 3.64 3.61
N ILE A 94 5.93 2.88 4.11
CA ILE A 94 5.94 1.41 4.16
C ILE A 94 4.99 0.98 5.28
N ASN A 95 3.97 0.20 4.92
CA ASN A 95 3.00 -0.30 5.88
C ASN A 95 3.61 -1.33 6.82
N TYR A 96 3.27 -1.25 8.11
CA TYR A 96 3.53 -2.31 9.07
C TYR A 96 2.50 -3.43 8.90
N GLY A 97 2.95 -4.56 8.39
CA GLY A 97 2.12 -5.70 8.00
C GLY A 97 2.04 -5.87 6.48
N ALA A 98 2.11 -7.10 6.00
CA ALA A 98 2.04 -7.40 4.58
C ALA A 98 0.61 -7.20 4.04
N ASN A 99 0.52 -6.63 2.85
CA ASN A 99 -0.73 -6.49 2.09
C ASN A 99 -0.68 -7.39 0.86
N ILE A 100 -0.87 -8.71 1.06
CA ILE A 100 -0.83 -9.75 0.04
C ILE A 100 -2.16 -10.50 -0.05
N ALA A 101 -2.38 -11.21 -1.12
CA ALA A 101 -3.59 -12.01 -1.34
C ALA A 101 -4.88 -11.19 -1.14
N LYS A 102 -5.84 -11.68 -0.35
CA LYS A 102 -7.12 -11.00 -0.11
C LYS A 102 -7.03 -9.80 0.82
N ASP A 103 -5.93 -9.66 1.58
CA ASP A 103 -5.72 -8.51 2.47
C ASP A 103 -5.60 -7.20 1.70
N ILE A 104 -5.17 -7.24 0.44
CA ILE A 104 -5.17 -6.13 -0.51
C ILE A 104 -6.51 -5.38 -0.52
N MET A 105 -7.64 -6.08 -0.39
CA MET A 105 -8.98 -5.50 -0.45
C MET A 105 -9.32 -4.62 0.77
N TYR A 106 -8.65 -4.84 1.90
CA TYR A 106 -8.89 -4.12 3.15
C TYR A 106 -7.85 -3.04 3.41
N SER A 107 -6.75 -3.04 2.66
CA SER A 107 -5.60 -2.18 2.88
C SER A 107 -5.87 -0.71 2.54
N GLY A 108 -5.62 0.19 3.50
CA GLY A 108 -5.59 1.63 3.28
C GLY A 108 -4.37 2.06 2.47
N THR A 109 -3.24 1.38 2.64
CA THR A 109 -2.00 1.61 1.89
C THR A 109 -2.18 1.34 0.40
N VAL A 110 -2.77 0.19 0.04
CA VAL A 110 -3.06 -0.16 -1.37
C VAL A 110 -4.12 0.76 -1.94
N ALA A 111 -5.14 1.11 -1.15
CA ALA A 111 -6.20 2.03 -1.55
C ALA A 111 -5.67 3.44 -1.87
N ALA A 112 -4.72 3.94 -1.09
CA ALA A 112 -4.09 5.24 -1.35
C ALA A 112 -3.33 5.24 -2.69
N ALA A 113 -2.63 4.16 -3.02
CA ALA A 113 -1.98 4.02 -4.32
C ALA A 113 -3.02 3.98 -5.47
N PHE A 114 -4.11 3.25 -5.30
CA PHE A 114 -5.20 3.27 -6.27
C PHE A 114 -5.84 4.66 -6.42
N GLU A 115 -6.01 5.40 -5.31
CA GLU A 115 -6.56 6.76 -5.36
C GLU A 115 -5.66 7.70 -6.17
N ALA A 116 -4.34 7.61 -6.00
CA ALA A 116 -3.38 8.37 -6.79
C ALA A 116 -3.52 8.05 -8.29
N LYS A 117 -3.62 6.78 -8.64
CA LYS A 117 -3.80 6.35 -10.02
C LYS A 117 -5.12 6.82 -10.63
N ILE A 118 -6.22 6.80 -9.87
CA ILE A 118 -7.52 7.38 -10.27
C ILE A 118 -7.38 8.87 -10.59
N LEU A 119 -6.52 9.57 -9.85
CA LEU A 119 -6.26 11.01 -10.04
C LEU A 119 -5.18 11.29 -11.10
N GLY A 120 -4.72 10.28 -11.82
CA GLY A 120 -3.82 10.41 -12.96
C GLY A 120 -2.34 10.43 -12.63
N VAL A 121 -1.94 10.07 -11.40
CA VAL A 121 -0.53 9.98 -10.99
C VAL A 121 -0.13 8.52 -10.85
N ASP A 122 1.03 8.15 -11.36
CA ASP A 122 1.58 6.80 -11.16
C ASP A 122 1.80 6.49 -9.68
N ALA A 123 1.59 5.22 -9.29
CA ALA A 123 1.60 4.90 -7.87
C ALA A 123 2.11 3.50 -7.53
N ILE A 124 2.73 3.42 -6.34
CA ILE A 124 3.28 2.22 -5.74
C ILE A 124 2.74 2.10 -4.31
N ALA A 125 2.28 0.91 -3.94
CA ALA A 125 2.02 0.53 -2.55
C ALA A 125 3.16 -0.33 -2.03
N MET A 126 3.68 -0.04 -0.83
CA MET A 126 4.78 -0.77 -0.21
C MET A 126 4.42 -1.22 1.20
N SER A 127 4.73 -2.48 1.49
CA SER A 127 4.45 -3.10 2.79
C SER A 127 5.60 -4.00 3.24
N ALA A 128 5.79 -4.10 4.55
CA ALA A 128 6.74 -5.02 5.16
C ALA A 128 6.09 -5.70 6.38
N PRO A 129 6.42 -6.95 6.69
CA PRO A 129 5.85 -7.65 7.86
C PRO A 129 6.20 -6.94 9.16
N ASN A 130 7.33 -6.23 9.17
CA ASN A 130 7.84 -5.44 10.29
C ASN A 130 8.68 -4.28 9.75
N THR A 131 8.56 -3.09 10.33
CA THR A 131 9.35 -1.90 9.93
C THR A 131 10.73 -1.85 10.58
N ASN A 132 10.96 -2.63 11.64
CA ASN A 132 12.26 -2.74 12.31
C ASN A 132 13.26 -3.67 11.60
N LEU A 133 13.03 -4.04 10.35
CA LEU A 133 13.93 -4.89 9.59
C LEU A 133 15.20 -4.10 9.18
N PRO A 134 16.39 -4.53 9.59
CA PRO A 134 17.62 -3.75 9.41
C PRO A 134 18.01 -3.51 7.96
N TYR A 135 17.50 -4.32 7.05
CA TYR A 135 17.73 -4.21 5.60
C TYR A 135 16.74 -3.29 4.88
N LEU A 136 15.63 -2.90 5.52
CA LEU A 136 14.48 -2.32 4.83
C LEU A 136 14.83 -1.01 4.12
N TYR A 137 15.63 -0.17 4.73
CA TYR A 137 16.10 1.08 4.13
C TYR A 137 16.94 0.83 2.87
N ASP A 138 17.97 0.00 2.97
CA ASP A 138 18.91 -0.26 1.87
C ASP A 138 18.23 -0.98 0.70
N GLU A 139 17.40 -1.97 1.00
CA GLU A 139 16.67 -2.71 -0.04
C GLU A 139 15.56 -1.86 -0.69
N THR A 140 15.01 -0.87 0.03
CA THR A 140 14.08 0.10 -0.57
C THR A 140 14.80 0.98 -1.58
N ILE A 141 15.98 1.53 -1.26
CA ILE A 141 16.77 2.32 -2.21
C ILE A 141 17.09 1.50 -3.46
N LYS A 142 17.65 0.31 -3.27
CA LYS A 142 18.04 -0.58 -4.36
C LYS A 142 16.86 -0.94 -5.28
N LEU A 143 15.68 -1.19 -4.68
CA LEU A 143 14.47 -1.46 -5.43
C LEU A 143 14.02 -0.23 -6.24
N PHE A 144 14.11 0.96 -5.67
CA PHE A 144 13.75 2.20 -6.37
C PHE A 144 14.73 2.55 -7.48
N ASP A 145 16.03 2.28 -7.34
CA ASP A 145 17.00 2.42 -8.44
C ASP A 145 16.54 1.63 -9.67
N GLU A 146 16.16 0.35 -9.48
CA GLU A 146 15.67 -0.52 -10.55
C GLU A 146 14.32 -0.06 -11.12
N LEU A 147 13.37 0.31 -10.25
CA LEU A 147 12.05 0.77 -10.68
C LEU A 147 12.11 2.05 -11.50
N ILE A 148 12.98 3.01 -11.13
CA ILE A 148 13.13 4.28 -11.85
C ILE A 148 13.85 4.05 -13.17
N GLU A 149 14.90 3.23 -13.21
CA GLU A 149 15.62 2.90 -14.44
C GLU A 149 14.71 2.19 -15.46
N THR A 150 13.92 1.23 -15.00
CA THR A 150 13.04 0.43 -15.86
C THR A 150 11.68 1.06 -16.15
N LYS A 151 11.29 2.08 -15.37
CA LYS A 151 9.96 2.71 -15.40
C LYS A 151 8.80 1.72 -15.25
N LEU A 152 9.02 0.64 -14.53
CA LEU A 152 8.04 -0.44 -14.35
C LEU A 152 6.71 0.04 -13.72
N TYR A 153 6.74 1.16 -12.99
CA TYR A 153 5.55 1.77 -12.39
C TYR A 153 4.67 2.56 -13.37
N GLU A 154 5.20 2.91 -14.57
CA GLU A 154 4.46 3.65 -15.59
C GLU A 154 3.54 2.70 -16.39
N TYR A 155 2.38 2.33 -15.83
CA TYR A 155 1.38 1.52 -16.51
C TYR A 155 -0.05 1.80 -16.01
N ASP A 156 -1.08 1.20 -16.65
CA ASP A 156 -2.48 1.37 -16.25
C ASP A 156 -2.85 0.49 -15.03
N GLY A 157 -2.34 0.90 -13.86
CA GLY A 157 -2.51 0.20 -12.59
C GLY A 157 -1.55 0.71 -11.53
N ILE A 158 -1.32 -0.10 -10.50
CA ILE A 158 -0.37 0.16 -9.42
C ILE A 158 0.55 -1.05 -9.21
N LEU A 159 1.76 -0.82 -8.71
CA LEU A 159 2.58 -1.89 -8.17
C LEU A 159 2.31 -2.07 -6.68
N ASN A 160 1.94 -3.26 -6.26
CA ASN A 160 1.84 -3.64 -4.87
C ASN A 160 3.07 -4.45 -4.48
N ILE A 161 3.93 -3.87 -3.64
CA ILE A 161 5.24 -4.41 -3.26
C ILE A 161 5.20 -4.87 -1.82
N ASN A 162 5.62 -6.10 -1.57
CA ASN A 162 5.72 -6.62 -0.20
C ASN A 162 7.11 -7.21 0.04
N PHE A 163 7.75 -6.77 1.12
CA PHE A 163 8.96 -7.39 1.63
C PHE A 163 8.64 -8.73 2.27
N PRO A 164 9.57 -9.71 2.24
CA PRO A 164 9.32 -11.06 2.71
C PRO A 164 9.15 -11.15 4.23
N LYS A 165 8.77 -12.34 4.71
CA LYS A 165 8.69 -12.66 6.13
C LYS A 165 9.93 -12.21 6.91
N GLU A 166 9.73 -11.72 8.12
CA GLU A 166 10.77 -11.25 9.03
C GLU A 166 11.80 -12.33 9.44
N THR A 167 11.51 -13.60 9.18
CA THR A 167 12.43 -14.72 9.42
C THR A 167 13.67 -14.70 8.52
N TYR A 168 13.62 -13.93 7.44
CA TYR A 168 14.75 -13.77 6.52
C TYR A 168 15.60 -12.56 6.91
N GLN A 169 16.91 -12.75 7.00
CA GLN A 169 17.85 -11.68 7.31
C GLN A 169 17.95 -10.62 6.20
N ARG A 170 17.69 -11.03 4.95
CA ARG A 170 17.56 -10.20 3.74
C ARG A 170 16.68 -10.91 2.72
N PRO A 171 16.04 -10.15 1.81
CA PRO A 171 15.36 -10.73 0.66
C PRO A 171 16.34 -11.56 -0.20
N LYS A 172 15.88 -12.68 -0.73
CA LYS A 172 16.63 -13.49 -1.68
C LYS A 172 16.68 -12.90 -3.09
N GLY A 173 15.83 -11.93 -3.37
CA GLY A 173 15.66 -11.26 -4.64
C GLY A 173 14.23 -10.75 -4.81
N VAL A 174 13.88 -10.36 -6.04
CA VAL A 174 12.57 -9.83 -6.41
C VAL A 174 11.85 -10.84 -7.31
N LYS A 175 10.53 -10.96 -7.16
CA LYS A 175 9.66 -11.74 -8.05
C LYS A 175 8.46 -10.89 -8.48
N ILE A 176 8.15 -10.91 -9.78
CA ILE A 176 6.86 -10.44 -10.29
C ILE A 176 5.84 -11.54 -10.00
N THR A 177 4.72 -11.18 -9.38
CA THR A 177 3.79 -12.15 -8.80
C THR A 177 2.34 -11.89 -9.21
N THR A 178 1.51 -12.89 -9.02
CA THR A 178 0.05 -12.79 -9.07
C THR A 178 -0.51 -12.62 -7.65
N GLN A 179 -1.71 -12.05 -7.52
CA GLN A 179 -2.41 -12.00 -6.26
C GLN A 179 -2.79 -13.41 -5.77
N GLY A 180 -2.44 -13.74 -4.54
CA GLY A 180 -2.75 -15.02 -3.91
C GLY A 180 -4.18 -15.13 -3.37
N LEU A 181 -4.46 -16.24 -2.70
CA LEU A 181 -5.79 -16.60 -2.19
C LEU A 181 -5.89 -16.57 -0.66
N ARG A 182 -4.76 -16.55 0.05
CA ARG A 182 -4.71 -16.50 1.53
C ARG A 182 -5.67 -15.44 2.08
N LEU A 183 -6.31 -15.74 3.19
CA LEU A 183 -7.24 -14.84 3.85
C LEU A 183 -6.91 -14.75 5.33
N GLN A 184 -6.74 -13.51 5.83
CA GLN A 184 -6.86 -13.26 7.27
C GLN A 184 -8.35 -13.24 7.61
N HIS A 185 -8.78 -14.24 8.36
CA HIS A 185 -10.17 -14.40 8.77
C HIS A 185 -10.36 -13.90 10.20
N ALA A 186 -11.46 -13.20 10.43
CA ALA A 186 -11.86 -12.73 11.76
C ALA A 186 -13.10 -13.46 12.21
N GLU A 187 -12.96 -14.26 13.27
CA GLU A 187 -14.10 -14.86 13.98
C GLU A 187 -14.58 -13.89 15.06
N PHE A 188 -15.89 -13.69 15.14
CA PHE A 188 -16.52 -12.95 16.22
C PHE A 188 -16.89 -13.90 17.35
N VAL A 189 -16.13 -13.89 18.43
CA VAL A 189 -16.35 -14.72 19.61
C VAL A 189 -17.13 -13.92 20.64
N LYS A 190 -18.25 -14.46 21.08
CA LYS A 190 -19.11 -13.82 22.08
C LYS A 190 -18.39 -13.72 23.42
N SER A 191 -18.42 -12.54 24.02
CA SER A 191 -17.91 -12.29 25.38
C SER A 191 -18.89 -12.80 26.45
N GLU A 192 -18.49 -12.75 27.72
CA GLU A 192 -19.38 -13.00 28.85
C GLU A 192 -20.54 -11.98 28.92
N LYS A 193 -20.36 -10.77 28.36
CA LYS A 193 -21.41 -9.76 28.22
C LYS A 193 -22.19 -10.02 26.93
N PRO A 194 -23.56 -10.04 26.98
CA PRO A 194 -24.39 -10.56 25.90
C PRO A 194 -24.24 -9.83 24.53
N ASP A 195 -23.89 -8.55 24.55
CA ASP A 195 -23.83 -7.70 23.34
C ASP A 195 -22.40 -7.32 22.94
N ILE A 196 -21.38 -8.01 23.50
CA ILE A 196 -19.98 -7.76 23.21
C ILE A 196 -19.36 -8.97 22.51
N PHE A 197 -18.68 -8.71 21.41
CA PHE A 197 -17.91 -9.70 20.67
C PHE A 197 -16.43 -9.31 20.66
N HIS A 198 -15.57 -10.30 20.81
CA HIS A 198 -14.14 -10.18 20.58
C HIS A 198 -13.81 -10.71 19.19
N ILE A 199 -12.84 -10.09 18.55
CA ILE A 199 -12.32 -10.56 17.26
C ILE A 199 -11.17 -11.51 17.54
N LYS A 200 -11.27 -12.73 17.02
CA LYS A 200 -10.20 -13.72 17.01
C LYS A 200 -9.73 -13.89 15.58
N GLY A 201 -8.51 -13.44 15.29
CA GLY A 201 -7.90 -13.62 13.98
C GLY A 201 -7.45 -15.06 13.77
N SER A 202 -7.63 -15.55 12.55
CA SER A 202 -7.06 -16.81 12.06
C SER A 202 -6.63 -16.65 10.60
N ILE A 203 -5.69 -17.48 10.17
CA ILE A 203 -5.25 -17.48 8.77
C ILE A 203 -5.86 -18.71 8.10
N ILE A 204 -6.63 -18.47 7.03
CA ILE A 204 -7.11 -19.53 6.15
C ILE A 204 -6.14 -19.64 5.00
N ASN A 205 -5.43 -20.78 4.93
CA ASN A 205 -4.54 -21.10 3.84
C ASN A 205 -5.31 -21.81 2.72
N TYR A 206 -4.99 -21.46 1.49
CA TYR A 206 -5.48 -22.09 0.28
C TYR A 206 -4.29 -22.74 -0.45
N GLN A 207 -4.60 -23.57 -1.43
CA GLN A 207 -3.57 -24.00 -2.36
C GLN A 207 -3.22 -22.81 -3.25
N GLU A 208 -2.05 -22.23 -3.01
CA GLU A 208 -1.56 -21.07 -3.74
C GLU A 208 -0.94 -21.45 -5.09
N HIS A 209 -1.07 -20.56 -6.07
CA HIS A 209 -0.30 -20.68 -7.29
C HIS A 209 1.19 -20.43 -7.00
N PRO A 210 2.13 -21.17 -7.61
CA PRO A 210 3.56 -21.03 -7.32
C PRO A 210 4.11 -19.61 -7.55
N GLU A 211 3.48 -18.84 -8.42
CA GLU A 211 3.86 -17.44 -8.73
C GLU A 211 3.08 -16.41 -7.91
N SER A 212 2.34 -16.82 -6.86
CA SER A 212 1.59 -15.88 -6.03
C SER A 212 2.49 -15.06 -5.11
N ASP A 213 2.00 -13.87 -4.73
CA ASP A 213 2.61 -13.00 -3.73
C ASP A 213 2.79 -13.70 -2.38
N VAL A 214 1.86 -14.58 -2.01
CA VAL A 214 1.93 -15.42 -0.80
C VAL A 214 3.16 -16.33 -0.83
N VAL A 215 3.37 -17.05 -1.95
CA VAL A 215 4.51 -17.97 -2.09
C VAL A 215 5.81 -17.17 -2.10
N ALA A 216 5.88 -16.07 -2.83
CA ALA A 216 7.07 -15.22 -2.85
C ALA A 216 7.43 -14.70 -1.44
N PHE A 217 6.43 -14.18 -0.72
CA PHE A 217 6.57 -13.69 0.66
C PHE A 217 7.05 -14.79 1.62
N ASP A 218 6.45 -15.96 1.53
CA ASP A 218 6.77 -17.11 2.38
C ASP A 218 8.16 -17.69 2.08
N ASP A 219 8.61 -17.63 0.82
CA ASP A 219 9.90 -18.12 0.35
C ASP A 219 11.07 -17.13 0.51
N GLY A 220 10.81 -15.89 0.94
CA GLY A 220 11.86 -14.91 1.22
C GLY A 220 12.19 -13.97 0.06
N TYR A 221 11.29 -13.78 -0.89
CA TYR A 221 11.43 -12.82 -1.98
C TYR A 221 10.59 -11.58 -1.76
N VAL A 222 11.07 -10.43 -2.24
CA VAL A 222 10.20 -9.26 -2.43
C VAL A 222 9.21 -9.62 -3.54
N SER A 223 7.91 -9.50 -3.27
CA SER A 223 6.88 -9.66 -4.29
C SER A 223 6.51 -8.31 -4.89
N ILE A 224 6.41 -8.24 -6.22
CA ILE A 224 5.83 -7.12 -6.96
C ILE A 224 4.61 -7.66 -7.71
N THR A 225 3.42 -7.28 -7.23
CA THR A 225 2.16 -7.68 -7.85
C THR A 225 1.56 -6.49 -8.60
N PRO A 226 1.51 -6.52 -9.94
CA PRO A 226 0.81 -5.52 -10.72
C PRO A 226 -0.70 -5.65 -10.51
N LEU A 227 -1.37 -4.59 -10.04
CA LEU A 227 -2.80 -4.56 -9.78
C LEU A 227 -3.50 -3.55 -10.69
N LYS A 228 -4.67 -3.90 -11.22
CA LYS A 228 -5.50 -3.04 -12.06
C LYS A 228 -6.63 -2.37 -11.27
N LEU A 229 -7.02 -1.18 -11.73
CA LEU A 229 -8.23 -0.49 -11.26
C LEU A 229 -9.49 -1.20 -11.74
N ASP A 230 -9.49 -1.65 -12.98
CA ASP A 230 -10.62 -2.37 -13.57
C ASP A 230 -10.65 -3.82 -13.07
N ARG A 231 -11.72 -4.15 -12.35
CA ARG A 231 -11.97 -5.48 -11.76
C ARG A 231 -12.94 -6.32 -12.58
N THR A 232 -13.22 -5.93 -13.82
CA THR A 232 -14.14 -6.63 -14.70
C THR A 232 -13.55 -7.96 -15.15
N ASP A 233 -14.29 -9.04 -14.97
CA ASP A 233 -13.96 -10.33 -15.57
C ASP A 233 -14.47 -10.39 -17.02
N TYR A 234 -13.60 -9.99 -17.94
CA TYR A 234 -13.91 -9.97 -19.36
C TYR A 234 -14.12 -11.36 -19.95
N SER A 235 -13.49 -12.39 -19.38
CA SER A 235 -13.70 -13.77 -19.82
C SER A 235 -15.13 -14.23 -19.52
N LYS A 236 -15.62 -13.88 -18.32
CA LYS A 236 -16.98 -14.22 -17.91
C LYS A 236 -18.06 -13.48 -18.71
N ILE A 237 -17.81 -12.22 -19.07
CA ILE A 237 -18.73 -11.47 -19.97
C ILE A 237 -18.85 -12.20 -21.29
N LYS A 238 -17.74 -12.66 -21.89
CA LYS A 238 -17.74 -13.39 -23.15
C LYS A 238 -18.55 -14.68 -23.03
N ASP A 239 -18.34 -15.47 -21.98
CA ASP A 239 -19.09 -16.71 -21.72
C ASP A 239 -20.61 -16.46 -21.64
N ILE A 240 -21.02 -15.37 -20.94
CA ILE A 240 -22.46 -15.01 -20.80
C ILE A 240 -23.04 -14.67 -22.15
N LEU A 241 -22.38 -13.85 -22.95
CA LEU A 241 -22.87 -13.43 -24.27
C LEU A 241 -22.95 -14.60 -25.27
N GLU A 242 -22.04 -15.59 -25.17
CA GLU A 242 -22.04 -16.78 -26.00
C GLU A 242 -23.17 -17.78 -25.62
N THR A 243 -23.67 -17.76 -24.38
CA THR A 243 -24.75 -18.60 -23.90
C THR A 243 -26.14 -18.06 -24.24
N GLU A 244 -26.29 -16.81 -24.66
CA GLU A 244 -27.54 -16.17 -25.04
C GLU A 244 -27.84 -16.29 -26.55
N ASN A 245 -26.94 -16.90 -27.35
CA ASN A 245 -27.11 -17.20 -28.78
C ASN A 245 -27.25 -18.69 -29.00
#